data_d80be6dd2f6aa9a659c5b2587df8e2de
#
_entry.id   d80be6dd2f6aa9a659c5b2587df8e2de
#
_cell.length_a   1.000
_cell.length_b   1.000
_cell.length_c   1.000
_cell.angle_alpha   90.00
_cell.angle_beta   90.00
_cell.angle_gamma   90.00
#
_symmetry.space_group_name_H-M   'P 1'
#
loop_
_entity.id
_entity.type
_entity.pdbx_description
1 polymer ?
#
loop_
_entity_poly.entity_id
_entity_poly.type
_entity_poly.pdbx_seq_one_letter_code
_entity_poly.pdbx_strand_id
1 'polypeptide(L)'
;MDENSNSPIRSVDRALSIIETLTEYRKGLGLVELSNKVGLNKTTTYRMLCAIMSHGWITKDPSTGNYRLTLRLFELGSKVSSQTSLLSIARPYLEELSEKTGETLHFVVQEGADVVYLYKEESSLQSIKMGSRVGMRNPMFVTGVGKAILCHLGHDEIKHLWNVSKTTVGAKNSILDFEEMMAELKRTKERGWALDDEENEVGVRCVAIPILDRQNHPLAAISISGSVFHITPDKYDYYANLLKDAVAKISKQIGM
;
A
#
# COMPACT_ATOMS: atom_id res chain seq x y z
N MET A 1 -16.36 -17.40 12.42
CA MET A 1 -17.71 -17.41 11.82
C MET A 1 -18.20 -15.97 11.82
N ASP A 2 -17.78 -15.20 10.82
CA ASP A 2 -18.21 -13.80 10.71
C ASP A 2 -19.46 -13.74 9.83
N GLU A 3 -20.60 -13.67 10.52
CA GLU A 3 -21.91 -13.35 9.97
C GLU A 3 -22.02 -11.83 9.78
N ASN A 4 -21.32 -11.24 8.84
CA ASN A 4 -21.65 -9.85 8.44
C ASN A 4 -21.08 -9.44 7.08
N SER A 5 -21.23 -10.26 6.03
CA SER A 5 -21.19 -9.69 4.69
C SER A 5 -22.62 -9.32 4.30
N ASN A 6 -22.98 -8.06 4.54
CA ASN A 6 -24.26 -7.47 4.14
C ASN A 6 -24.25 -7.12 2.64
N SER A 7 -23.56 -7.93 1.83
CA SER A 7 -23.55 -7.76 0.39
C SER A 7 -24.87 -8.24 -0.19
N PRO A 8 -25.58 -7.42 -0.99
CA PRO A 8 -26.87 -7.79 -1.60
C PRO A 8 -26.74 -8.94 -2.62
N ILE A 9 -25.51 -9.27 -3.07
CA ILE A 9 -25.28 -10.27 -4.13
C ILE A 9 -24.18 -11.25 -3.72
N ARG A 10 -24.54 -12.29 -2.95
CA ARG A 10 -23.62 -13.33 -2.44
C ARG A 10 -22.75 -14.01 -3.51
N SER A 11 -23.21 -14.07 -4.78
CA SER A 11 -22.41 -14.65 -5.86
C SER A 11 -21.20 -13.80 -6.25
N VAL A 12 -21.30 -12.48 -6.14
CA VAL A 12 -20.18 -11.56 -6.39
C VAL A 12 -19.13 -11.71 -5.30
N ASP A 13 -19.54 -11.72 -4.03
CA ASP A 13 -18.60 -11.90 -2.90
C ASP A 13 -17.83 -13.21 -3.02
N ARG A 14 -18.53 -14.29 -3.34
CA ARG A 14 -17.89 -15.60 -3.53
C ARG A 14 -16.89 -15.62 -4.68
N ALA A 15 -17.20 -14.93 -5.78
CA ALA A 15 -16.30 -14.82 -6.92
C ALA A 15 -15.04 -13.99 -6.56
N LEU A 16 -15.20 -12.88 -5.85
CA LEU A 16 -14.10 -12.06 -5.36
C LEU A 16 -13.24 -12.83 -4.37
N SER A 17 -13.84 -13.52 -3.40
CA SER A 17 -13.12 -14.35 -2.42
C SER A 17 -12.27 -15.45 -3.09
N ILE A 18 -12.75 -16.06 -4.19
CA ILE A 18 -11.97 -17.03 -4.97
C ILE A 18 -10.74 -16.35 -5.60
N ILE A 19 -10.91 -15.17 -6.19
CA ILE A 19 -9.83 -14.42 -6.81
C ILE A 19 -8.79 -14.04 -5.75
N GLU A 20 -9.21 -13.43 -4.64
CA GLU A 20 -8.35 -13.03 -3.54
C GLU A 20 -7.57 -14.21 -2.96
N THR A 21 -8.25 -15.33 -2.68
CA THR A 21 -7.59 -16.54 -2.19
C THR A 21 -6.49 -17.01 -3.15
N LEU A 22 -6.73 -17.00 -4.46
CA LEU A 22 -5.73 -17.44 -5.44
C LEU A 22 -4.52 -16.52 -5.56
N THR A 23 -4.57 -15.27 -5.10
CA THR A 23 -3.40 -14.38 -5.09
C THR A 23 -2.29 -14.89 -4.19
N GLU A 24 -2.63 -15.61 -3.11
CA GLU A 24 -1.69 -16.14 -2.14
C GLU A 24 -0.97 -17.43 -2.63
N TYR A 25 -1.46 -18.03 -3.71
CA TYR A 25 -0.97 -19.35 -4.19
C TYR A 25 -0.38 -19.27 -5.60
N ARG A 26 0.91 -18.98 -5.72
CA ARG A 26 1.62 -18.83 -7.02
C ARG A 26 1.48 -20.05 -7.95
N LYS A 27 1.36 -21.27 -7.39
CA LYS A 27 1.17 -22.52 -8.16
C LYS A 27 -0.30 -22.86 -8.40
N GLY A 28 -1.22 -21.98 -7.96
CA GLY A 28 -2.65 -22.24 -7.97
C GLY A 28 -3.08 -23.29 -6.96
N LEU A 29 -4.40 -23.56 -6.92
CA LEU A 29 -5.02 -24.54 -6.01
C LEU A 29 -5.92 -25.50 -6.78
N GLY A 30 -5.98 -26.76 -6.32
CA GLY A 30 -6.98 -27.73 -6.78
C GLY A 30 -8.39 -27.36 -6.29
N LEU A 31 -9.43 -27.87 -6.98
CA LEU A 31 -10.84 -27.56 -6.66
C LEU A 31 -11.18 -27.81 -5.18
N VAL A 32 -10.75 -28.95 -4.64
CA VAL A 32 -11.09 -29.36 -3.27
C VAL A 32 -10.46 -28.42 -2.25
N GLU A 33 -9.18 -28.12 -2.41
CA GLU A 33 -8.44 -27.25 -1.53
C GLU A 33 -8.99 -25.82 -1.55
N LEU A 34 -9.23 -25.28 -2.76
CA LEU A 34 -9.85 -23.97 -2.93
C LEU A 34 -11.24 -23.91 -2.27
N SER A 35 -12.08 -24.95 -2.49
CA SER A 35 -13.42 -25.02 -1.87
C SER A 35 -13.35 -24.91 -0.34
N ASN A 36 -12.40 -25.63 0.27
CA ASN A 36 -12.21 -25.60 1.73
C ASN A 36 -11.77 -24.21 2.22
N LYS A 37 -10.86 -23.56 1.49
CA LYS A 37 -10.34 -22.24 1.87
C LYS A 37 -11.38 -21.13 1.78
N VAL A 38 -12.23 -21.17 0.75
CA VAL A 38 -13.30 -20.16 0.57
C VAL A 38 -14.60 -20.53 1.28
N GLY A 39 -14.64 -21.64 2.03
CA GLY A 39 -15.84 -22.08 2.78
C GLY A 39 -17.05 -22.44 1.90
N LEU A 40 -16.82 -22.89 0.66
CA LEU A 40 -17.88 -23.24 -0.29
C LEU A 40 -17.86 -24.73 -0.61
N ASN A 41 -19.03 -25.30 -0.98
CA ASN A 41 -19.06 -26.66 -1.52
C ASN A 41 -18.43 -26.71 -2.92
N LYS A 42 -17.92 -27.90 -3.30
CA LYS A 42 -17.21 -28.14 -4.58
C LYS A 42 -18.02 -27.72 -5.81
N THR A 43 -19.33 -27.99 -5.82
CA THR A 43 -20.20 -27.68 -6.96
C THR A 43 -20.32 -26.17 -7.15
N THR A 44 -20.51 -25.41 -6.07
CA THR A 44 -20.59 -23.95 -6.11
C THR A 44 -19.24 -23.36 -6.53
N THR A 45 -18.13 -23.81 -5.94
CA THR A 45 -16.79 -23.35 -6.31
C THR A 45 -16.49 -23.60 -7.78
N TYR A 46 -16.82 -24.81 -8.28
CA TYR A 46 -16.62 -25.15 -9.69
C TYR A 46 -17.43 -24.25 -10.63
N ARG A 47 -18.71 -23.99 -10.32
CA ARG A 47 -19.54 -23.06 -11.12
C ARG A 47 -18.99 -21.65 -11.15
N MET A 48 -18.50 -21.15 -10.01
CA MET A 48 -17.85 -19.84 -9.93
C MET A 48 -16.55 -19.81 -10.75
N LEU A 49 -15.72 -20.85 -10.62
CA LEU A 49 -14.50 -20.96 -11.41
C LEU A 49 -14.80 -20.96 -12.92
N CYS A 50 -15.82 -21.72 -13.39
CA CYS A 50 -16.22 -21.69 -14.79
C CYS A 50 -16.62 -20.29 -15.26
N ALA A 51 -17.39 -19.56 -14.45
CA ALA A 51 -17.79 -18.19 -14.75
C ALA A 51 -16.58 -17.23 -14.80
N ILE A 52 -15.66 -17.32 -13.84
CA ILE A 52 -14.47 -16.45 -13.79
C ILE A 52 -13.50 -16.81 -14.95
N MET A 53 -13.38 -18.10 -15.27
CA MET A 53 -12.59 -18.58 -16.41
C MET A 53 -13.15 -18.11 -17.77
N SER A 54 -14.48 -18.04 -17.94
CA SER A 54 -15.08 -17.52 -19.18
C SER A 54 -14.75 -16.04 -19.43
N HIS A 55 -14.41 -15.29 -18.37
CA HIS A 55 -13.86 -13.93 -18.46
C HIS A 55 -12.34 -13.87 -18.60
N GLY A 56 -11.66 -15.02 -18.60
CA GLY A 56 -10.20 -15.11 -18.77
C GLY A 56 -9.38 -14.70 -17.55
N TRP A 57 -9.97 -14.56 -16.35
CA TRP A 57 -9.27 -14.14 -15.14
C TRP A 57 -8.58 -15.30 -14.41
N ILE A 58 -9.09 -16.51 -14.59
CA ILE A 58 -8.52 -17.76 -14.07
C ILE A 58 -8.27 -18.71 -15.23
N THR A 59 -7.24 -19.53 -15.13
CA THR A 59 -6.97 -20.66 -16.02
C THR A 59 -6.77 -21.92 -15.20
N LYS A 60 -7.05 -23.08 -15.79
CA LYS A 60 -6.74 -24.39 -15.21
C LYS A 60 -5.45 -24.91 -15.83
N ASP A 61 -4.47 -25.24 -15.02
CA ASP A 61 -3.22 -25.84 -15.45
C ASP A 61 -3.50 -27.30 -15.91
N PRO A 62 -3.19 -27.66 -17.16
CA PRO A 62 -3.48 -29.02 -17.68
C PRO A 62 -2.66 -30.12 -16.99
N SER A 63 -1.46 -29.79 -16.47
CA SER A 63 -0.55 -30.78 -15.88
C SER A 63 -0.88 -31.08 -14.43
N THR A 64 -1.32 -30.07 -13.65
CA THR A 64 -1.60 -30.22 -12.23
C THR A 64 -3.09 -30.27 -11.91
N GLY A 65 -3.94 -29.80 -12.81
CA GLY A 65 -5.36 -29.60 -12.57
C GLY A 65 -5.69 -28.40 -11.68
N ASN A 66 -4.68 -27.61 -11.27
CA ASN A 66 -4.84 -26.45 -10.41
C ASN A 66 -5.41 -25.24 -11.16
N TYR A 67 -6.19 -24.44 -10.45
CA TYR A 67 -6.73 -23.17 -10.92
C TYR A 67 -5.80 -22.06 -10.46
N ARG A 68 -5.40 -21.16 -11.36
CA ARG A 68 -4.51 -20.03 -11.09
C ARG A 68 -5.00 -18.77 -11.78
N LEU A 69 -4.66 -17.62 -11.24
CA LEU A 69 -4.93 -16.32 -11.85
C LEU A 69 -4.13 -16.13 -13.14
N THR A 70 -4.69 -15.37 -14.08
CA THR A 70 -4.03 -14.95 -15.32
C THR A 70 -3.49 -13.53 -15.19
N LEU A 71 -2.66 -13.11 -16.16
CA LEU A 71 -2.17 -11.73 -16.23
C LEU A 71 -3.27 -10.71 -16.58
N ARG A 72 -4.50 -11.14 -16.86
CA ARG A 72 -5.62 -10.21 -17.13
C ARG A 72 -5.93 -9.30 -15.94
N LEU A 73 -5.74 -9.77 -14.70
CA LEU A 73 -5.86 -8.92 -13.52
C LEU A 73 -4.78 -7.83 -13.48
N PHE A 74 -3.56 -8.18 -13.89
CA PHE A 74 -2.49 -7.19 -14.03
C PHE A 74 -2.79 -6.16 -15.12
N GLU A 75 -3.34 -6.58 -16.27
CA GLU A 75 -3.76 -5.67 -17.35
C GLU A 75 -4.81 -4.65 -16.86
N LEU A 76 -5.79 -5.11 -16.07
CA LEU A 76 -6.81 -4.23 -15.49
C LEU A 76 -6.20 -3.26 -14.47
N GLY A 77 -5.39 -3.78 -13.55
CA GLY A 77 -4.70 -2.95 -12.56
C GLY A 77 -3.77 -1.92 -13.21
N SER A 78 -3.04 -2.30 -14.26
CA SER A 78 -2.18 -1.38 -15.02
C SER A 78 -2.95 -0.26 -15.69
N LYS A 79 -4.15 -0.54 -16.22
CA LYS A 79 -5.02 0.52 -16.79
C LYS A 79 -5.51 1.48 -15.72
N VAL A 80 -5.84 1.02 -14.54
CA VAL A 80 -6.21 1.88 -13.40
C VAL A 80 -4.99 2.71 -12.98
N SER A 81 -3.83 2.11 -12.82
CA SER A 81 -2.59 2.80 -12.44
C SER A 81 -2.13 3.82 -13.48
N SER A 82 -2.26 3.51 -14.78
CA SER A 82 -1.86 4.42 -15.87
C SER A 82 -2.74 5.66 -15.99
N GLN A 83 -3.95 5.65 -15.43
CA GLN A 83 -4.80 6.84 -15.31
C GLN A 83 -4.27 7.82 -14.24
N THR A 84 -3.35 7.39 -13.37
CA THR A 84 -2.69 8.25 -12.41
C THR A 84 -1.46 8.89 -13.06
N SER A 85 -1.66 9.98 -13.79
CA SER A 85 -0.57 10.76 -14.41
C SER A 85 0.52 11.16 -13.42
N LEU A 86 0.18 11.30 -12.14
CA LEU A 86 1.08 11.67 -11.05
C LEU A 86 2.20 10.64 -10.82
N LEU A 87 1.90 9.34 -10.85
CA LEU A 87 2.94 8.31 -10.69
C LEU A 87 3.93 8.34 -11.85
N SER A 88 3.47 8.50 -13.08
CA SER A 88 4.36 8.56 -14.25
C SER A 88 5.32 9.77 -14.21
N ILE A 89 4.86 10.88 -13.60
CA ILE A 89 5.69 12.07 -13.38
C ILE A 89 6.64 11.87 -12.19
N ALA A 90 6.20 11.23 -11.11
CA ALA A 90 7.00 11.01 -9.91
C ALA A 90 8.12 9.98 -10.10
N ARG A 91 7.87 8.95 -10.89
CA ARG A 91 8.75 7.79 -11.05
C ARG A 91 10.21 8.12 -11.36
N PRO A 92 10.56 8.98 -12.34
CA PRO A 92 11.97 9.31 -12.63
C PRO A 92 12.70 9.91 -11.42
N TYR A 93 12.01 10.71 -10.60
CA TYR A 93 12.60 11.30 -9.39
C TYR A 93 12.81 10.28 -8.28
N LEU A 94 11.93 9.27 -8.17
CA LEU A 94 12.10 8.18 -7.21
C LEU A 94 13.27 7.28 -7.61
N GLU A 95 13.44 6.97 -8.89
CA GLU A 95 14.59 6.24 -9.44
C GLU A 95 15.89 6.98 -9.14
N GLU A 96 15.97 8.31 -9.45
CA GLU A 96 17.14 9.15 -9.14
C GLU A 96 17.48 9.15 -7.64
N LEU A 97 16.45 9.26 -6.76
CA LEU A 97 16.64 9.24 -5.32
C LEU A 97 17.11 7.88 -4.81
N SER A 98 16.59 6.78 -5.36
CA SER A 98 17.04 5.42 -4.99
C SER A 98 18.51 5.20 -5.34
N GLU A 99 18.93 5.61 -6.52
CA GLU A 99 20.35 5.57 -6.94
C GLU A 99 21.25 6.43 -6.04
N LYS A 100 20.79 7.65 -5.70
CA LYS A 100 21.54 8.59 -4.88
C LYS A 100 21.69 8.16 -3.43
N THR A 101 20.66 7.58 -2.85
CA THR A 101 20.59 7.26 -1.42
C THR A 101 20.97 5.81 -1.11
N GLY A 102 20.81 4.91 -2.08
CA GLY A 102 20.93 3.48 -1.85
C GLY A 102 19.76 2.88 -1.07
N GLU A 103 18.67 3.65 -0.86
CA GLU A 103 17.54 3.26 -0.02
C GLU A 103 16.29 2.92 -0.86
N THR A 104 15.29 2.30 -0.24
CA THR A 104 14.01 2.00 -0.89
C THR A 104 13.12 3.24 -0.96
N LEU A 105 12.57 3.53 -2.13
CA LEU A 105 11.59 4.58 -2.36
C LEU A 105 10.20 3.97 -2.54
N HIS A 106 9.20 4.66 -2.00
CA HIS A 106 7.80 4.28 -2.20
C HIS A 106 7.00 5.46 -2.74
N PHE A 107 5.97 5.13 -3.54
CA PHE A 107 4.88 6.03 -3.90
C PHE A 107 3.58 5.37 -3.52
N VAL A 108 2.79 6.05 -2.70
CA VAL A 108 1.52 5.54 -2.19
C VAL A 108 0.40 6.54 -2.40
N VAL A 109 -0.83 6.03 -2.43
CA VAL A 109 -2.06 6.82 -2.36
C VAL A 109 -2.91 6.37 -1.18
N GLN A 110 -3.78 7.24 -0.71
CA GLN A 110 -4.78 6.89 0.29
C GLN A 110 -5.92 6.08 -0.32
N GLU A 111 -6.35 5.04 0.38
CA GLU A 111 -7.54 4.26 0.05
C GLU A 111 -8.27 3.89 1.35
N GLY A 112 -9.29 4.68 1.72
CA GLY A 112 -9.94 4.57 3.02
C GLY A 112 -8.97 4.91 4.17
N ALA A 113 -8.85 4.03 5.17
CA ALA A 113 -7.93 4.18 6.30
C ALA A 113 -6.53 3.57 6.05
N ASP A 114 -6.27 3.11 4.81
CA ASP A 114 -5.00 2.50 4.40
C ASP A 114 -4.28 3.37 3.38
N VAL A 115 -2.99 3.12 3.23
CA VAL A 115 -2.21 3.50 2.05
C VAL A 115 -2.06 2.29 1.13
N VAL A 116 -2.09 2.53 -0.18
CA VAL A 116 -1.81 1.52 -1.22
C VAL A 116 -0.50 1.88 -1.91
N TYR A 117 0.43 0.92 -1.95
CA TYR A 117 1.71 1.08 -2.61
C TYR A 117 1.54 0.93 -4.12
N LEU A 118 1.62 2.02 -4.87
CA LEU A 118 1.53 2.01 -6.34
C LEU A 118 2.88 1.81 -7.00
N TYR A 119 3.98 2.19 -6.31
CA TYR A 119 5.33 2.02 -6.81
C TYR A 119 6.31 1.78 -5.65
N LYS A 120 7.31 0.95 -5.93
CA LYS A 120 8.45 0.66 -5.06
C LYS A 120 9.69 0.58 -5.92
N GLU A 121 10.71 1.35 -5.57
CA GLU A 121 12.04 1.26 -6.15
C GLU A 121 13.01 0.74 -5.09
N GLU A 122 13.66 -0.37 -5.38
CA GLU A 122 14.67 -0.97 -4.49
C GLU A 122 16.06 -0.72 -5.06
N SER A 123 16.94 -0.15 -4.26
CA SER A 123 18.34 -0.08 -4.63
C SER A 123 18.96 -1.49 -4.68
N SER A 124 19.77 -1.74 -5.69
CA SER A 124 20.57 -2.98 -5.81
C SER A 124 21.62 -3.12 -4.71
N LEU A 125 21.89 -2.05 -3.97
CA LEU A 125 22.88 -1.99 -2.88
C LEU A 125 22.32 -2.41 -1.51
N GLN A 126 20.99 -2.60 -1.41
CA GLN A 126 20.36 -2.95 -0.14
C GLN A 126 20.59 -4.41 0.24
N SER A 127 21.12 -4.60 1.45
CA SER A 127 21.27 -5.92 2.07
C SER A 127 19.99 -6.43 2.76
N ILE A 128 19.03 -5.54 3.07
CA ILE A 128 17.77 -5.88 3.73
C ILE A 128 16.62 -5.63 2.77
N LYS A 129 15.85 -6.68 2.44
CA LYS A 129 14.62 -6.57 1.65
C LYS A 129 13.46 -6.24 2.59
N MET A 130 12.81 -5.11 2.36
CA MET A 130 11.59 -4.73 3.07
C MET A 130 10.40 -5.55 2.62
N GLY A 131 9.48 -5.85 3.57
CA GLY A 131 8.26 -6.61 3.31
C GLY A 131 7.26 -5.94 2.37
N SER A 132 7.38 -4.63 2.14
CA SER A 132 6.50 -3.86 1.25
C SER A 132 6.56 -4.34 -0.21
N ARG A 133 5.43 -4.30 -0.91
CA ARG A 133 5.30 -4.63 -2.34
C ARG A 133 4.20 -3.80 -3.00
N VAL A 134 4.33 -3.59 -4.30
CA VAL A 134 3.28 -2.92 -5.09
C VAL A 134 1.95 -3.67 -4.96
N GLY A 135 0.86 -2.94 -4.74
CA GLY A 135 -0.47 -3.47 -4.46
C GLY A 135 -0.74 -3.79 -3.00
N MET A 136 0.28 -3.77 -2.13
CA MET A 136 0.10 -3.97 -0.69
C MET A 136 -0.64 -2.79 -0.07
N ARG A 137 -1.39 -3.06 1.01
CA ARG A 137 -2.10 -2.07 1.82
C ARG A 137 -1.53 -2.11 3.24
N ASN A 138 -1.30 -0.95 3.80
CA ASN A 138 -0.93 -0.81 5.22
C ASN A 138 -1.76 0.29 5.87
N PRO A 139 -2.12 0.15 7.16
CA PRO A 139 -2.81 1.20 7.89
C PRO A 139 -2.02 2.52 7.88
N MET A 140 -2.73 3.64 7.68
CA MET A 140 -2.08 4.97 7.60
C MET A 140 -1.36 5.34 8.89
N PHE A 141 -1.90 4.94 10.05
CA PHE A 141 -1.45 5.38 11.37
C PHE A 141 -0.12 4.75 11.82
N VAL A 142 0.34 3.68 11.18
CA VAL A 142 1.62 3.02 11.49
C VAL A 142 2.69 3.25 10.42
N THR A 143 2.40 4.02 9.38
CA THR A 143 3.34 4.26 8.29
C THR A 143 3.73 5.73 8.17
N GLY A 144 4.99 6.01 7.84
CA GLY A 144 5.44 7.39 7.60
C GLY A 144 4.64 8.05 6.48
N VAL A 145 4.40 7.35 5.36
CA VAL A 145 3.59 7.86 4.23
C VAL A 145 2.15 8.13 4.63
N GLY A 146 1.56 7.30 5.48
CA GLY A 146 0.20 7.51 6.00
C GLY A 146 0.14 8.74 6.92
N LYS A 147 1.08 8.90 7.87
CA LYS A 147 1.15 10.08 8.73
C LYS A 147 1.41 11.37 7.93
N ALA A 148 2.19 11.29 6.85
CA ALA A 148 2.41 12.40 5.93
C ALA A 148 1.10 12.86 5.24
N ILE A 149 0.20 11.95 4.91
CA ILE A 149 -1.13 12.25 4.38
C ILE A 149 -2.04 12.77 5.51
N LEU A 150 -2.14 12.03 6.62
CA LEU A 150 -3.05 12.32 7.73
C LEU A 150 -2.89 13.73 8.29
N CYS A 151 -1.65 14.25 8.40
CA CYS A 151 -1.41 15.58 8.96
C CYS A 151 -2.00 16.74 8.12
N HIS A 152 -2.51 16.46 6.91
CA HIS A 152 -3.20 17.41 6.04
C HIS A 152 -4.73 17.26 6.02
N LEU A 153 -5.26 16.23 6.70
CA LEU A 153 -6.70 16.01 6.82
C LEU A 153 -7.31 16.79 8.00
N GLY A 154 -8.62 16.94 7.98
CA GLY A 154 -9.38 17.54 9.08
C GLY A 154 -9.47 16.61 10.30
N HIS A 155 -9.60 17.20 11.51
CA HIS A 155 -9.68 16.44 12.77
C HIS A 155 -10.78 15.37 12.75
N ASP A 156 -11.98 15.69 12.27
CA ASP A 156 -13.12 14.77 12.27
C ASP A 156 -12.90 13.61 11.28
N GLU A 157 -12.23 13.88 10.16
CA GLU A 157 -11.83 12.87 9.18
C GLU A 157 -10.77 11.94 9.77
N ILE A 158 -9.74 12.47 10.42
CA ILE A 158 -8.72 11.68 11.10
C ILE A 158 -9.36 10.78 12.17
N LYS A 159 -10.30 11.33 12.97
CA LYS A 159 -11.00 10.57 14.00
C LYS A 159 -11.86 9.45 13.40
N HIS A 160 -12.54 9.71 12.28
CA HIS A 160 -13.29 8.70 11.56
C HIS A 160 -12.35 7.59 11.05
N LEU A 161 -11.25 7.94 10.38
CA LEU A 161 -10.27 6.99 9.87
C LEU A 161 -9.63 6.16 10.98
N TRP A 162 -9.34 6.78 12.14
CA TRP A 162 -8.84 6.09 13.33
C TRP A 162 -9.79 4.99 13.79
N ASN A 163 -11.09 5.30 13.91
CA ASN A 163 -12.11 4.36 14.39
C ASN A 163 -12.36 3.19 13.44
N VAL A 164 -12.17 3.38 12.13
CA VAL A 164 -12.34 2.32 11.13
C VAL A 164 -11.06 1.59 10.78
N SER A 165 -9.91 2.16 11.18
CA SER A 165 -8.61 1.53 10.95
C SER A 165 -8.51 0.22 11.73
N LYS A 166 -8.08 -0.83 11.02
CA LYS A 166 -7.76 -2.13 11.65
C LYS A 166 -6.36 -2.11 12.26
N THR A 167 -5.96 -1.00 12.86
CA THR A 167 -4.65 -0.88 13.51
C THR A 167 -4.60 -1.80 14.73
N THR A 168 -4.50 -3.08 14.48
CA THR A 168 -4.11 -4.09 15.44
C THR A 168 -2.65 -4.37 15.22
N VAL A 169 -1.81 -3.69 16.01
CA VAL A 169 -0.41 -4.03 16.19
C VAL A 169 0.45 -3.83 14.94
N GLY A 170 0.97 -2.63 14.77
CA GLY A 170 2.24 -2.43 14.12
C GLY A 170 3.39 -3.04 14.94
N ALA A 171 4.59 -2.60 14.72
CA ALA A 171 5.75 -2.97 15.52
C ALA A 171 5.70 -2.30 16.92
N LYS A 172 6.73 -2.56 17.73
CA LYS A 172 6.82 -2.15 19.14
C LYS A 172 6.57 -0.64 19.39
N ASN A 173 6.91 0.22 18.44
CA ASN A 173 6.83 1.67 18.61
C ASN A 173 5.56 2.30 18.04
N SER A 174 4.58 1.49 17.57
CA SER A 174 3.32 2.01 17.03
C SER A 174 2.57 2.83 18.06
N ILE A 175 2.08 3.99 17.65
CA ILE A 175 1.26 4.88 18.47
C ILE A 175 -0.18 4.31 18.50
N LEU A 176 -0.64 3.90 19.67
CA LEU A 176 -1.94 3.25 19.87
C LEU A 176 -2.98 4.14 20.57
N ASP A 177 -2.56 5.32 21.02
CA ASP A 177 -3.43 6.32 21.63
C ASP A 177 -3.74 7.43 20.61
N PHE A 178 -5.03 7.83 20.53
CA PHE A 178 -5.48 8.82 19.55
C PHE A 178 -4.91 10.22 19.82
N GLU A 179 -4.85 10.64 21.06
CA GLU A 179 -4.33 11.97 21.42
C GLU A 179 -2.81 12.06 21.18
N GLU A 180 -2.10 10.97 21.45
CA GLU A 180 -0.67 10.86 21.13
C GLU A 180 -0.47 10.90 19.61
N MET A 181 -1.30 10.21 18.83
CA MET A 181 -1.28 10.28 17.37
C MET A 181 -1.55 11.70 16.87
N MET A 182 -2.55 12.40 17.41
CA MET A 182 -2.84 13.77 17.03
C MET A 182 -1.67 14.72 17.35
N ALA A 183 -0.99 14.51 18.47
CA ALA A 183 0.22 15.25 18.80
C ALA A 183 1.37 14.97 17.80
N GLU A 184 1.54 13.71 17.37
CA GLU A 184 2.54 13.36 16.34
C GLU A 184 2.18 13.94 14.97
N LEU A 185 0.91 13.92 14.57
CA LEU A 185 0.47 14.53 13.30
C LEU A 185 0.70 16.05 13.30
N LYS A 186 0.51 16.71 14.44
CA LYS A 186 0.83 18.13 14.60
C LYS A 186 2.33 18.37 14.42
N ARG A 187 3.19 17.59 15.10
CA ARG A 187 4.65 17.68 14.94
C ARG A 187 5.07 17.41 13.49
N THR A 188 4.45 16.41 12.84
CA THR A 188 4.67 16.07 11.42
C THR A 188 4.38 17.26 10.52
N LYS A 189 3.25 17.93 10.73
CA LYS A 189 2.86 19.11 9.95
C LYS A 189 3.82 20.31 10.17
N GLU A 190 4.23 20.54 11.41
CA GLU A 190 5.15 21.64 11.78
C GLU A 190 6.55 21.45 11.19
N ARG A 191 7.13 20.24 11.23
CA ARG A 191 8.45 19.95 10.66
C ARG A 191 8.41 19.75 9.14
N GLY A 192 7.22 19.46 8.57
CA GLY A 192 6.99 19.29 7.13
C GLY A 192 7.45 17.94 6.56
N TRP A 193 7.58 16.91 7.40
CA TRP A 193 7.85 15.52 7.01
C TRP A 193 7.42 14.55 8.12
N ALA A 194 7.06 13.34 7.77
CA ALA A 194 6.64 12.28 8.70
C ALA A 194 7.76 11.28 8.93
N LEU A 195 7.78 10.70 10.12
CA LEU A 195 8.68 9.62 10.52
C LEU A 195 7.86 8.36 10.84
N ASP A 196 8.30 7.21 10.34
CA ASP A 196 7.99 5.90 10.88
C ASP A 196 9.27 5.38 11.55
N ASP A 197 9.27 5.31 12.88
CA ASP A 197 10.40 4.85 13.67
C ASP A 197 10.10 3.45 14.21
N GLU A 198 10.25 2.44 13.36
CA GLU A 198 9.95 1.03 13.69
C GLU A 198 8.48 0.83 14.13
N GLU A 199 7.55 1.63 13.60
CA GLU A 199 6.12 1.53 13.90
C GLU A 199 5.40 0.49 13.04
N ASN A 200 5.81 0.38 11.77
CA ASN A 200 5.26 -0.60 10.83
C ASN A 200 6.07 -1.89 10.79
N GLU A 201 7.38 -1.80 10.79
CA GLU A 201 8.30 -2.95 10.69
C GLU A 201 9.53 -2.73 11.58
N VAL A 202 9.85 -3.71 12.45
CA VAL A 202 11.02 -3.65 13.34
C VAL A 202 12.31 -3.61 12.51
N GLY A 203 13.23 -2.73 12.89
CA GLY A 203 14.52 -2.53 12.20
C GLY A 203 14.44 -1.64 10.95
N VAL A 204 13.25 -1.11 10.62
CA VAL A 204 13.01 -0.22 9.47
C VAL A 204 12.59 1.16 9.95
N ARG A 205 13.18 2.19 9.36
CA ARG A 205 12.74 3.58 9.47
C ARG A 205 12.36 4.15 8.13
N CYS A 206 11.44 5.12 8.17
CA CYS A 206 10.94 5.75 6.96
C CYS A 206 10.74 7.25 7.20
N VAL A 207 11.31 8.07 6.31
CA VAL A 207 11.01 9.50 6.20
C VAL A 207 10.09 9.70 5.01
N ALA A 208 8.99 10.44 5.20
CA ALA A 208 7.96 10.57 4.17
C ALA A 208 7.45 12.01 4.05
N ILE A 209 7.01 12.36 2.84
CA ILE A 209 6.44 13.68 2.51
C ILE A 209 5.21 13.48 1.62
N PRO A 210 4.13 14.26 1.83
CA PRO A 210 2.96 14.23 0.95
C PRO A 210 3.23 15.00 -0.33
N ILE A 211 2.54 14.62 -1.40
CA ILE A 211 2.35 15.42 -2.61
C ILE A 211 0.96 16.02 -2.50
N LEU A 212 0.88 17.34 -2.45
CA LEU A 212 -0.36 18.09 -2.21
C LEU A 212 -0.88 18.69 -3.50
N ASP A 213 -2.19 18.95 -3.58
CA ASP A 213 -2.80 19.78 -4.59
C ASP A 213 -2.70 21.30 -4.23
N ARG A 214 -3.22 22.16 -5.10
CA ARG A 214 -3.25 23.62 -4.87
C ARG A 214 -4.06 24.06 -3.64
N GLN A 215 -4.95 23.21 -3.16
CA GLN A 215 -5.79 23.42 -1.98
C GLN A 215 -5.17 22.81 -0.72
N ASN A 216 -3.94 22.29 -0.81
CA ASN A 216 -3.24 21.52 0.24
C ASN A 216 -3.91 20.20 0.62
N HIS A 217 -4.72 19.59 -0.27
CA HIS A 217 -5.20 18.23 -0.07
C HIS A 217 -4.15 17.22 -0.55
N PRO A 218 -3.93 16.13 0.17
CA PRO A 218 -2.93 15.12 -0.19
C PRO A 218 -3.44 14.28 -1.38
N LEU A 219 -2.65 14.26 -2.46
CA LEU A 219 -2.88 13.42 -3.63
C LEU A 219 -2.18 12.07 -3.52
N ALA A 220 -0.99 12.07 -2.90
CA ALA A 220 -0.13 10.92 -2.74
C ALA A 220 0.90 11.21 -1.63
N ALA A 221 1.72 10.22 -1.29
CA ALA A 221 2.93 10.45 -0.51
C ALA A 221 4.10 9.63 -1.08
N ILE A 222 5.30 10.14 -0.87
CA ILE A 222 6.56 9.46 -1.20
C ILE A 222 7.41 9.29 0.05
N SER A 223 8.23 8.25 0.08
CA SER A 223 9.14 8.01 1.20
C SER A 223 10.49 7.46 0.78
N ILE A 224 11.48 7.71 1.65
CA ILE A 224 12.75 6.99 1.71
C ILE A 224 12.68 6.07 2.93
N SER A 225 12.88 4.78 2.72
CA SER A 225 12.80 3.75 3.76
C SER A 225 14.05 2.90 3.75
N GLY A 226 14.60 2.64 4.93
CA GLY A 226 15.84 1.88 5.07
C GLY A 226 15.97 1.27 6.47
N SER A 227 17.09 0.57 6.67
CA SER A 227 17.46 0.06 7.97
C SER A 227 17.66 1.18 9.00
N VAL A 228 17.34 0.91 10.27
CA VAL A 228 17.63 1.83 11.40
C VAL A 228 19.11 2.21 11.51
N PHE A 229 20.01 1.41 10.92
CA PHE A 229 21.45 1.69 10.85
C PHE A 229 21.81 2.68 9.74
N HIS A 230 20.96 2.84 8.73
CA HIS A 230 21.17 3.78 7.62
C HIS A 230 20.37 5.06 7.83
N ILE A 231 19.09 4.94 8.22
CA ILE A 231 18.21 6.07 8.50
C ILE A 231 18.30 6.41 9.99
N THR A 232 19.37 7.14 10.32
CA THR A 232 19.67 7.55 11.69
C THR A 232 19.12 8.95 11.97
N PRO A 233 18.88 9.32 13.25
CA PRO A 233 18.28 10.62 13.60
C PRO A 233 19.00 11.84 13.03
N ASP A 234 20.32 11.80 12.94
CA ASP A 234 21.14 12.86 12.34
C ASP A 234 20.96 13.01 10.82
N LYS A 235 20.35 12.01 10.15
CA LYS A 235 20.09 12.01 8.70
C LYS A 235 18.63 12.30 8.33
N TYR A 236 17.72 12.40 9.29
CA TYR A 236 16.30 12.63 8.97
C TYR A 236 16.06 13.85 8.10
N ASP A 237 16.66 14.99 8.47
CA ASP A 237 16.52 16.24 7.71
C ASP A 237 17.18 16.14 6.33
N TYR A 238 18.27 15.39 6.20
CA TYR A 238 18.89 15.14 4.90
C TYR A 238 17.93 14.42 3.95
N TYR A 239 17.33 13.30 4.40
CA TYR A 239 16.36 12.56 3.58
C TYR A 239 15.08 13.37 3.33
N ALA A 240 14.60 14.10 4.33
CA ALA A 240 13.46 14.99 4.18
C ALA A 240 13.69 16.08 3.12
N ASN A 241 14.86 16.70 3.10
CA ASN A 241 15.21 17.73 2.10
C ASN A 241 15.28 17.13 0.68
N LEU A 242 15.85 15.94 0.52
CA LEU A 242 15.85 15.24 -0.77
C LEU A 242 14.43 14.99 -1.29
N LEU A 243 13.53 14.53 -0.42
CA LEU A 243 12.13 14.32 -0.77
C LEU A 243 11.41 15.64 -1.08
N LYS A 244 11.67 16.72 -0.31
CA LYS A 244 11.11 18.07 -0.58
C LYS A 244 11.49 18.58 -1.96
N ASP A 245 12.75 18.42 -2.33
CA ASP A 245 13.24 18.82 -3.66
C ASP A 245 12.56 18.02 -4.78
N ALA A 246 12.38 16.70 -4.58
CA ALA A 246 11.67 15.87 -5.55
C ALA A 246 10.19 16.25 -5.64
N VAL A 247 9.50 16.46 -4.52
CA VAL A 247 8.09 16.91 -4.50
C VAL A 247 7.94 18.26 -5.18
N ALA A 248 8.84 19.21 -4.96
CA ALA A 248 8.81 20.51 -5.63
C ALA A 248 8.92 20.39 -7.16
N LYS A 249 9.80 19.48 -7.65
CA LYS A 249 9.94 19.20 -9.10
C LYS A 249 8.69 18.53 -9.66
N ILE A 250 8.11 17.55 -8.94
CA ILE A 250 6.89 16.84 -9.31
C ILE A 250 5.72 17.85 -9.38
N SER A 251 5.52 18.65 -8.33
CA SER A 251 4.45 19.66 -8.26
C SER A 251 4.53 20.66 -9.42
N LYS A 252 5.72 21.13 -9.76
CA LYS A 252 5.92 22.00 -10.91
C LYS A 252 5.49 21.36 -12.23
N GLN A 253 5.73 20.05 -12.43
CA GLN A 253 5.35 19.35 -13.67
C GLN A 253 3.84 19.10 -13.78
N ILE A 254 3.14 18.96 -12.68
CA ILE A 254 1.66 18.81 -12.66
C ILE A 254 0.94 20.17 -12.61
N GLY A 255 1.70 21.26 -12.74
CA GLY A 255 1.12 22.62 -12.82
C GLY A 255 0.68 23.19 -11.47
N MET A 256 1.32 22.74 -10.39
CA MET A 256 1.09 23.23 -9.01
C MET A 256 2.22 24.16 -8.56
#